data_ef565912af471ba031d2088c0f5ab9ab
#
_entry.id   ef565912af471ba031d2088c0f5ab9ab
#
_cell.length_a   1.000
_cell.length_b   1.000
_cell.length_c   1.000
_cell.angle_alpha   90.00
_cell.angle_beta   90.00
_cell.angle_gamma   90.00
#
_symmetry.space_group_name_H-M   'P 1'
#
loop_
_entity.id
_entity.type
_entity.pdbx_description
1 polymer ?
#
loop_
_entity_poly.entity_id
_entity_poly.type
_entity_poly.pdbx_seq_one_letter_code
_entity_poly.pdbx_strand_id
1 'polypeptide(L)'
;YDKRPANKPPQLCVKCGKDIRFKKKLCQACYAEEMAVRRAEGDAHRAAFYNKDRARILFFDLELTGFYDRDEILSITIVNGFGELIMDTLVKPTHTEKWKKTEKIHGITPDMVKDAPTLAELTPRIKEIFAGADHIIAYGVSTDYSHIKYIYDTPEEREALHDKVLCCANEFVRYTHEVRPDVVHASLTDAMACFEIEWEGVPHSSIADTLGCRKVWEVLFPNYYFN
;
A
#
# COMPACT_ATOMS: atom_id res chain seq x y z
N TYR A 1 -22.01 22.78 -27.24
CA TYR A 1 -22.13 22.32 -28.65
C TYR A 1 -22.26 20.79 -28.61
N ASP A 2 -23.45 20.28 -29.02
CA ASP A 2 -23.73 18.85 -29.10
C ASP A 2 -22.96 18.28 -30.30
N LYS A 3 -21.95 17.46 -30.05
CA LYS A 3 -21.14 16.82 -31.13
C LYS A 3 -21.65 15.45 -31.58
N ARG A 4 -22.86 15.06 -31.22
CA ARG A 4 -23.42 13.77 -31.71
C ARG A 4 -23.76 13.88 -33.21
N PRO A 5 -23.32 12.90 -34.04
CA PRO A 5 -23.84 12.80 -35.42
C PRO A 5 -25.36 12.64 -35.39
N ALA A 6 -26.05 13.32 -36.28
CA ALA A 6 -27.51 13.38 -36.34
C ALA A 6 -28.24 12.01 -36.39
N ASN A 7 -27.53 10.93 -36.66
CA ASN A 7 -28.09 9.57 -36.84
C ASN A 7 -27.74 8.56 -35.74
N LYS A 8 -27.15 9.00 -34.61
CA LYS A 8 -26.93 8.07 -33.48
C LYS A 8 -28.10 8.11 -32.49
N PRO A 9 -28.59 6.93 -32.05
CA PRO A 9 -29.65 6.90 -31.03
C PRO A 9 -29.20 7.61 -29.76
N PRO A 10 -30.15 8.19 -29.00
CA PRO A 10 -29.83 8.82 -27.73
C PRO A 10 -29.19 7.80 -26.80
N GLN A 11 -28.12 8.21 -26.15
CA GLN A 11 -27.54 7.42 -25.08
C GLN A 11 -28.28 7.75 -23.79
N LEU A 12 -28.86 6.75 -23.15
CA LEU A 12 -29.69 6.95 -21.98
C LEU A 12 -28.90 6.63 -20.69
N CYS A 13 -29.15 7.40 -19.65
CA CYS A 13 -28.66 7.12 -18.32
C CYS A 13 -29.17 5.75 -17.84
N VAL A 14 -28.27 4.83 -17.47
CA VAL A 14 -28.65 3.48 -17.05
C VAL A 14 -29.49 3.44 -15.76
N LYS A 15 -29.45 4.52 -14.95
CA LYS A 15 -30.17 4.61 -13.67
C LYS A 15 -31.56 5.23 -13.83
N CYS A 16 -31.72 6.32 -14.59
CA CYS A 16 -32.97 7.09 -14.65
C CYS A 16 -33.55 7.28 -16.05
N GLY A 17 -32.91 6.75 -17.10
CA GLY A 17 -33.39 6.86 -18.49
C GLY A 17 -33.22 8.23 -19.14
N LYS A 18 -32.72 9.26 -18.48
CA LYS A 18 -32.50 10.58 -19.08
C LYS A 18 -31.46 10.53 -20.18
N ASP A 19 -31.69 11.29 -21.25
CA ASP A 19 -30.72 11.45 -22.34
C ASP A 19 -29.39 12.06 -21.82
N ILE A 20 -28.27 11.42 -22.19
CA ILE A 20 -26.92 11.85 -21.82
C ILE A 20 -26.09 12.15 -23.07
N ARG A 21 -25.43 13.31 -23.08
CA ARG A 21 -24.74 13.84 -24.26
C ARG A 21 -23.33 13.32 -24.50
N PHE A 22 -22.79 12.46 -23.60
CA PHE A 22 -21.40 11.99 -23.67
C PHE A 22 -21.35 10.48 -23.43
N LYS A 23 -20.23 9.86 -23.76
CA LYS A 23 -19.93 8.42 -23.51
C LYS A 23 -19.89 8.07 -22.01
N LYS A 24 -20.84 8.57 -21.21
CA LYS A 24 -21.00 8.27 -19.78
C LYS A 24 -22.18 7.31 -19.63
N LYS A 25 -22.13 6.49 -18.60
CA LYS A 25 -23.25 5.58 -18.27
C LYS A 25 -24.37 6.27 -17.47
N LEU A 26 -24.05 7.36 -16.76
CA LEU A 26 -24.96 8.09 -15.87
C LEU A 26 -25.10 9.56 -16.31
N CYS A 27 -26.29 10.14 -16.07
CA CYS A 27 -26.48 11.59 -16.12
C CYS A 27 -25.82 12.26 -14.90
N GLN A 28 -25.65 13.60 -14.95
CA GLN A 28 -24.96 14.35 -13.90
C GLN A 28 -25.58 14.15 -12.49
N ALA A 29 -26.92 14.13 -12.39
CA ALA A 29 -27.60 13.92 -11.11
C ALA A 29 -27.37 12.52 -10.55
N CYS A 30 -27.57 11.47 -11.37
CA CYS A 30 -27.34 10.10 -10.94
C CYS A 30 -25.86 9.81 -10.61
N TYR A 31 -24.93 10.46 -11.31
CA TYR A 31 -23.51 10.40 -10.98
C TYR A 31 -23.20 11.05 -9.62
N ALA A 32 -23.78 12.24 -9.37
CA ALA A 32 -23.61 12.92 -8.09
C ALA A 32 -24.17 12.10 -6.91
N GLU A 33 -25.33 11.47 -7.09
CA GLU A 33 -25.89 10.57 -6.08
C GLU A 33 -25.00 9.35 -5.82
N GLU A 34 -24.49 8.71 -6.89
CA GLU A 34 -23.58 7.57 -6.74
C GLU A 34 -22.28 7.96 -6.02
N MET A 35 -21.73 9.13 -6.34
CA MET A 35 -20.54 9.64 -5.67
C MET A 35 -20.79 9.99 -4.19
N ALA A 36 -22.00 10.49 -3.85
CA ALA A 36 -22.35 10.75 -2.46
C ALA A 36 -22.44 9.45 -1.64
N VAL A 37 -23.01 8.40 -2.21
CA VAL A 37 -23.07 7.08 -1.56
C VAL A 37 -21.65 6.53 -1.35
N ARG A 38 -20.79 6.57 -2.37
CA ARG A 38 -19.40 6.11 -2.27
C ARG A 38 -18.61 6.86 -1.19
N ARG A 39 -18.83 8.19 -1.08
CA ARG A 39 -18.17 8.99 -0.02
C ARG A 39 -18.63 8.54 1.36
N ALA A 40 -19.94 8.37 1.55
CA ALA A 40 -20.47 7.91 2.84
C ALA A 40 -19.96 6.51 3.22
N GLU A 41 -19.87 5.59 2.26
CA GLU A 41 -19.29 4.26 2.46
C GLU A 41 -17.79 4.36 2.79
N GLY A 42 -17.04 5.24 2.11
CA GLY A 42 -15.62 5.51 2.40
C GLY A 42 -15.42 6.09 3.81
N ASP A 43 -16.25 7.05 4.22
CA ASP A 43 -16.20 7.63 5.56
C ASP A 43 -16.52 6.58 6.66
N ALA A 44 -17.51 5.74 6.44
CA ALA A 44 -17.84 4.66 7.35
C ALA A 44 -16.71 3.62 7.44
N HIS A 45 -16.07 3.29 6.32
CA HIS A 45 -14.92 2.40 6.28
C HIS A 45 -13.74 3.00 7.08
N ARG A 46 -13.40 4.28 6.84
CA ARG A 46 -12.31 4.95 7.58
C ARG A 46 -12.58 5.04 9.08
N ALA A 47 -13.83 5.25 9.48
CA ALA A 47 -14.20 5.32 10.89
C ALA A 47 -13.92 4.02 11.67
N ALA A 48 -13.88 2.87 10.99
CA ALA A 48 -13.53 1.59 11.61
C ALA A 48 -12.06 1.51 12.08
N PHE A 49 -11.19 2.40 11.57
CA PHE A 49 -9.76 2.43 11.90
C PHE A 49 -9.39 3.49 12.95
N TYR A 50 -10.35 4.17 13.56
CA TYR A 50 -10.04 5.23 14.53
C TYR A 50 -9.56 4.67 15.88
N ASN A 51 -8.84 5.51 16.63
CA ASN A 51 -8.39 5.26 18.00
C ASN A 51 -7.46 4.04 18.16
N LYS A 52 -6.41 3.95 17.35
CA LYS A 52 -5.39 2.91 17.45
C LYS A 52 -4.19 3.37 18.29
N ASP A 53 -3.59 2.43 19.01
CA ASP A 53 -2.34 2.69 19.74
C ASP A 53 -1.16 2.77 18.75
N ARG A 54 -0.50 3.92 18.68
CA ARG A 54 0.64 4.16 17.78
C ARG A 54 1.77 3.16 17.97
N ALA A 55 2.04 2.73 19.20
CA ALA A 55 3.11 1.79 19.48
C ALA A 55 2.86 0.40 18.89
N ARG A 56 1.58 0.04 18.69
CA ARG A 56 1.14 -1.27 18.18
C ARG A 56 0.80 -1.28 16.70
N ILE A 57 0.99 -0.15 16.02
CA ILE A 57 0.85 -0.05 14.57
C ILE A 57 2.24 -0.04 13.96
N LEU A 58 2.47 -0.93 13.02
CA LEU A 58 3.73 -1.04 12.31
C LEU A 58 3.55 -0.69 10.84
N PHE A 59 4.56 -0.06 10.27
CA PHE A 59 4.74 0.11 8.84
C PHE A 59 6.00 -0.62 8.43
N PHE A 60 5.97 -1.28 7.29
CA PHE A 60 7.14 -1.99 6.79
C PHE A 60 7.23 -1.95 5.27
N ASP A 61 8.45 -2.16 4.78
CA ASP A 61 8.76 -2.28 3.37
C ASP A 61 9.92 -3.24 3.17
N LEU A 62 9.98 -3.89 2.02
CA LEU A 62 10.98 -4.86 1.63
C LEU A 62 11.62 -4.49 0.29
N GLU A 63 12.96 -4.61 0.21
CA GLU A 63 13.63 -4.65 -1.09
C GLU A 63 13.96 -6.11 -1.47
N LEU A 64 13.80 -6.43 -2.74
CA LEU A 64 13.84 -7.81 -3.23
C LEU A 64 14.85 -8.01 -4.36
N THR A 65 15.31 -9.25 -4.53
CA THR A 65 16.18 -9.62 -5.67
C THR A 65 15.47 -9.57 -7.02
N GLY A 66 14.14 -9.46 -7.05
CA GLY A 66 13.34 -9.43 -8.27
C GLY A 66 11.86 -9.13 -8.02
N PHE A 67 10.99 -9.56 -8.95
CA PHE A 67 9.57 -9.20 -8.96
C PHE A 67 8.64 -10.41 -8.84
N TYR A 68 9.17 -11.60 -8.52
CA TYR A 68 8.43 -12.84 -8.49
C TYR A 68 8.45 -13.47 -7.10
N ASP A 69 7.49 -14.32 -6.79
CA ASP A 69 7.33 -14.98 -5.47
C ASP A 69 8.56 -15.82 -5.03
N ARG A 70 9.44 -16.16 -5.97
CA ARG A 70 10.69 -16.91 -5.70
C ARG A 70 11.89 -16.02 -5.37
N ASP A 71 11.71 -14.71 -5.49
CA ASP A 71 12.79 -13.75 -5.23
C ASP A 71 13.00 -13.60 -3.72
N GLU A 72 14.20 -13.19 -3.32
CA GLU A 72 14.61 -13.15 -1.92
C GLU A 72 14.63 -11.71 -1.39
N ILE A 73 14.41 -11.57 -0.10
CA ILE A 73 14.48 -10.29 0.61
C ILE A 73 15.94 -9.85 0.73
N LEU A 74 16.22 -8.58 0.39
CA LEU A 74 17.53 -7.92 0.48
C LEU A 74 17.58 -6.86 1.58
N SER A 75 16.43 -6.29 1.93
CA SER A 75 16.30 -5.31 3.00
C SER A 75 14.92 -5.41 3.62
N ILE A 76 14.85 -5.15 4.92
CA ILE A 76 13.61 -4.99 5.65
C ILE A 76 13.71 -3.78 6.57
N THR A 77 12.74 -2.88 6.45
CA THR A 77 12.56 -1.76 7.37
C THR A 77 11.20 -1.88 8.06
N ILE A 78 11.17 -1.65 9.37
CA ILE A 78 9.96 -1.62 10.18
C ILE A 78 10.01 -0.38 11.07
N VAL A 79 8.97 0.46 11.01
CA VAL A 79 8.77 1.58 11.93
C VAL A 79 7.44 1.44 12.65
N ASN A 80 7.29 2.07 13.82
CA ASN A 80 6.00 2.13 14.51
C ASN A 80 5.17 3.34 14.03
N GLY A 81 3.97 3.52 14.57
CA GLY A 81 3.08 4.63 14.24
C GLY A 81 3.64 6.01 14.61
N PHE A 82 4.65 6.12 15.47
CA PHE A 82 5.38 7.36 15.72
C PHE A 82 6.44 7.65 14.64
N GLY A 83 6.78 6.68 13.80
CA GLY A 83 7.89 6.74 12.86
C GLY A 83 9.23 6.37 13.50
N GLU A 84 9.21 5.82 14.72
CA GLU A 84 10.41 5.32 15.37
C GLU A 84 10.86 4.01 14.72
N LEU A 85 12.15 3.93 14.45
CA LEU A 85 12.78 2.79 13.80
C LEU A 85 12.83 1.59 14.76
N ILE A 86 12.13 0.51 14.41
CA ILE A 86 12.12 -0.76 15.16
C ILE A 86 13.13 -1.73 14.59
N MET A 87 13.24 -1.78 13.25
CA MET A 87 14.21 -2.59 12.51
C MET A 87 14.53 -1.91 11.19
N ASP A 88 15.81 -1.88 10.83
CA ASP A 88 16.31 -1.52 9.51
C ASP A 88 17.57 -2.34 9.26
N THR A 89 17.51 -3.29 8.33
CA THR A 89 18.61 -4.20 8.12
C THR A 89 18.65 -4.72 6.70
N LEU A 90 19.86 -4.88 6.18
CA LEU A 90 20.11 -5.69 5.00
C LEU A 90 19.93 -7.17 5.32
N VAL A 91 19.56 -7.94 4.31
CA VAL A 91 19.36 -9.38 4.41
C VAL A 91 20.20 -10.08 3.34
N LYS A 92 20.96 -11.08 3.75
CA LYS A 92 21.75 -11.90 2.83
C LYS A 92 20.85 -12.93 2.13
N PRO A 93 20.73 -12.86 0.79
CA PRO A 93 20.01 -13.90 0.06
C PRO A 93 20.82 -15.20 0.08
N THR A 94 20.14 -16.35 0.00
CA THR A 94 20.74 -17.69 0.13
C THR A 94 20.86 -18.43 -1.20
N HIS A 95 20.11 -18.00 -2.21
CA HIS A 95 20.05 -18.67 -3.52
C HIS A 95 20.36 -17.74 -4.70
N THR A 96 20.13 -16.43 -4.54
CA THR A 96 20.27 -15.46 -5.61
C THR A 96 21.60 -14.70 -5.48
N GLU A 97 22.47 -14.84 -6.46
CA GLU A 97 23.79 -14.19 -6.46
C GLU A 97 23.77 -12.81 -7.14
N LYS A 98 22.82 -12.53 -8.03
CA LYS A 98 22.79 -11.32 -8.86
C LYS A 98 21.36 -10.88 -9.15
N TRP A 99 21.10 -9.58 -9.00
CA TRP A 99 19.79 -8.93 -9.24
C TRP A 99 19.89 -7.59 -9.96
N LYS A 100 20.61 -7.55 -11.06
CA LYS A 100 20.94 -6.33 -11.82
C LYS A 100 19.79 -5.41 -12.18
N LYS A 101 18.53 -5.93 -12.25
CA LYS A 101 17.35 -5.12 -12.58
C LYS A 101 16.88 -4.33 -11.36
N THR A 102 16.71 -5.00 -10.23
CA THR A 102 16.24 -4.40 -8.99
C THR A 102 17.37 -3.61 -8.30
N GLU A 103 18.62 -4.03 -8.43
CA GLU A 103 19.80 -3.25 -8.01
C GLU A 103 19.78 -1.80 -8.55
N LYS A 104 19.32 -1.61 -9.80
CA LYS A 104 19.19 -0.26 -10.40
C LYS A 104 18.05 0.56 -9.77
N ILE A 105 17.12 -0.06 -9.09
CA ILE A 105 15.98 0.58 -8.44
C ILE A 105 16.37 0.98 -7.02
N HIS A 106 16.77 0.02 -6.19
CA HIS A 106 17.03 0.22 -4.76
C HIS A 106 18.53 0.40 -4.41
N GLY A 107 19.45 0.19 -5.37
CA GLY A 107 20.87 0.40 -5.16
C GLY A 107 21.60 -0.65 -4.31
N ILE A 108 20.92 -1.68 -3.80
CA ILE A 108 21.53 -2.72 -2.97
C ILE A 108 22.33 -3.65 -3.86
N THR A 109 23.65 -3.72 -3.64
CA THR A 109 24.55 -4.58 -4.40
C THR A 109 24.84 -5.89 -3.65
N PRO A 110 25.33 -6.95 -4.33
CA PRO A 110 25.76 -8.18 -3.67
C PRO A 110 26.81 -7.98 -2.58
N ASP A 111 27.73 -7.03 -2.79
CA ASP A 111 28.77 -6.71 -1.78
C ASP A 111 28.19 -6.12 -0.49
N MET A 112 27.10 -5.37 -0.57
CA MET A 112 26.46 -4.77 0.61
C MET A 112 25.83 -5.81 1.53
N VAL A 113 25.33 -6.92 0.99
CA VAL A 113 24.61 -7.94 1.74
C VAL A 113 25.44 -9.17 2.11
N LYS A 114 26.70 -9.25 1.66
CA LYS A 114 27.54 -10.46 1.83
C LYS A 114 27.73 -10.87 3.30
N ASP A 115 27.84 -9.90 4.19
CA ASP A 115 28.06 -10.08 5.62
C ASP A 115 26.78 -9.80 6.44
N ALA A 116 25.64 -9.56 5.78
CA ALA A 116 24.36 -9.37 6.44
C ALA A 116 23.81 -10.68 6.98
N PRO A 117 22.93 -10.65 8.00
CA PRO A 117 22.22 -11.83 8.45
C PRO A 117 21.28 -12.36 7.36
N THR A 118 21.06 -13.67 7.36
CA THR A 118 20.04 -14.32 6.51
C THR A 118 18.63 -14.07 7.06
N LEU A 119 17.61 -14.24 6.21
CA LEU A 119 16.22 -14.16 6.65
C LEU A 119 15.93 -15.15 7.80
N ALA A 120 16.51 -16.35 7.76
CA ALA A 120 16.33 -17.37 8.80
C ALA A 120 16.84 -16.89 10.16
N GLU A 121 17.99 -16.19 10.19
CA GLU A 121 18.55 -15.62 11.42
C GLU A 121 17.69 -14.45 11.97
N LEU A 122 17.05 -13.68 11.09
CA LEU A 122 16.17 -12.57 11.47
C LEU A 122 14.75 -13.00 11.85
N THR A 123 14.30 -14.15 11.37
CA THR A 123 12.94 -14.67 11.54
C THR A 123 12.42 -14.61 12.99
N PRO A 124 13.16 -15.04 14.03
CA PRO A 124 12.67 -14.97 15.40
C PRO A 124 12.35 -13.55 15.84
N ARG A 125 13.21 -12.59 15.48
CA ARG A 125 13.02 -11.17 15.82
C ARG A 125 11.87 -10.54 15.07
N ILE A 126 11.69 -10.84 13.77
CA ILE A 126 10.58 -10.35 12.97
C ILE A 126 9.26 -10.90 13.52
N LYS A 127 9.19 -12.19 13.83
CA LYS A 127 8.00 -12.82 14.46
C LYS A 127 7.63 -12.14 15.78
N GLU A 128 8.61 -11.85 16.63
CA GLU A 128 8.40 -11.13 17.90
C GLU A 128 7.80 -9.72 17.68
N ILE A 129 8.37 -8.94 16.75
CA ILE A 129 7.91 -7.60 16.41
C ILE A 129 6.46 -7.67 15.89
N PHE A 130 6.15 -8.55 14.95
CA PHE A 130 4.83 -8.67 14.34
C PHE A 130 3.78 -9.23 15.31
N ALA A 131 4.18 -10.08 16.26
CA ALA A 131 3.28 -10.60 17.30
C ALA A 131 2.70 -9.46 18.16
N GLY A 132 3.53 -8.46 18.49
CA GLY A 132 3.12 -7.30 19.29
C GLY A 132 2.22 -6.29 18.56
N ALA A 133 2.10 -6.39 17.25
CA ALA A 133 1.34 -5.44 16.44
C ALA A 133 -0.16 -5.74 16.44
N ASP A 134 -0.98 -4.69 16.41
CA ASP A 134 -2.41 -4.76 16.09
C ASP A 134 -2.63 -4.71 14.58
N HIS A 135 -1.93 -3.79 13.89
CA HIS A 135 -1.93 -3.71 12.43
C HIS A 135 -0.50 -3.57 11.90
N ILE A 136 -0.29 -4.11 10.71
CA ILE A 136 0.97 -4.08 9.95
C ILE A 136 0.66 -3.54 8.56
N ILE A 137 1.20 -2.39 8.21
CA ILE A 137 0.82 -1.64 7.02
C ILE A 137 2.00 -1.58 6.05
N ALA A 138 1.75 -1.85 4.77
CA ALA A 138 2.70 -1.61 3.69
C ALA A 138 2.03 -0.92 2.50
N TYR A 139 2.84 -0.30 1.64
CA TYR A 139 2.33 0.26 0.39
C TYR A 139 2.44 -0.80 -0.71
N GLY A 140 1.31 -1.27 -1.25
CA GLY A 140 1.32 -2.35 -2.22
C GLY A 140 1.60 -3.73 -1.60
N VAL A 141 1.08 -3.96 -0.44
CA VAL A 141 1.34 -5.09 0.48
C VAL A 141 1.34 -6.49 -0.14
N SER A 142 0.73 -6.70 -1.31
CA SER A 142 0.70 -8.01 -1.96
C SER A 142 2.09 -8.59 -2.22
N THR A 143 3.03 -7.74 -2.61
CA THR A 143 4.42 -8.14 -2.85
C THR A 143 5.12 -8.45 -1.52
N ASP A 144 5.07 -7.52 -0.56
CA ASP A 144 5.74 -7.69 0.74
C ASP A 144 5.19 -8.88 1.50
N TYR A 145 3.86 -9.02 1.55
CA TYR A 145 3.21 -10.14 2.20
C TYR A 145 3.55 -11.48 1.53
N SER A 146 3.65 -11.53 0.20
CA SER A 146 3.97 -12.78 -0.51
C SER A 146 5.34 -13.34 -0.13
N HIS A 147 6.27 -12.48 0.29
CA HIS A 147 7.62 -12.87 0.72
C HIS A 147 7.72 -13.08 2.24
N ILE A 148 7.23 -12.12 3.04
CA ILE A 148 7.39 -12.17 4.49
C ILE A 148 6.56 -13.27 5.16
N LYS A 149 5.42 -13.69 4.60
CA LYS A 149 4.59 -14.77 5.15
C LYS A 149 5.32 -16.11 5.31
N TYR A 150 6.36 -16.34 4.54
CA TYR A 150 7.11 -17.59 4.58
C TYR A 150 8.08 -17.72 5.77
N ILE A 151 8.20 -16.67 6.59
CA ILE A 151 8.85 -16.83 7.90
C ILE A 151 7.97 -17.66 8.86
N TYR A 152 6.69 -17.85 8.56
CA TYR A 152 5.73 -18.64 9.33
C TYR A 152 5.55 -20.03 8.70
N ASP A 153 5.55 -21.06 9.54
CA ASP A 153 5.61 -22.44 9.09
C ASP A 153 4.22 -22.98 8.74
N THR A 154 3.19 -22.57 9.49
CA THR A 154 1.84 -23.12 9.35
C THR A 154 0.88 -22.16 8.60
N PRO A 155 -0.15 -22.71 7.94
CA PRO A 155 -1.19 -21.89 7.31
C PRO A 155 -1.91 -20.99 8.32
N GLU A 156 -2.16 -21.46 9.53
CA GLU A 156 -2.86 -20.74 10.59
C GLU A 156 -2.06 -19.52 11.06
N GLU A 157 -0.73 -19.65 11.20
CA GLU A 157 0.14 -18.52 11.52
C GLU A 157 0.14 -17.48 10.39
N ARG A 158 0.11 -17.91 9.14
CA ARG A 158 0.05 -17.03 7.97
C ARG A 158 -1.28 -16.31 7.88
N GLU A 159 -2.38 -16.97 8.22
CA GLU A 159 -3.70 -16.34 8.30
C GLU A 159 -3.75 -15.30 9.41
N ALA A 160 -3.23 -15.63 10.60
CA ALA A 160 -3.13 -14.69 11.71
C ALA A 160 -2.28 -13.45 11.38
N LEU A 161 -1.22 -13.60 10.57
CA LEU A 161 -0.48 -12.47 10.03
C LEU A 161 -1.34 -11.69 9.03
N HIS A 162 -2.00 -12.38 8.10
CA HIS A 162 -2.83 -11.76 7.07
C HIS A 162 -3.94 -10.88 7.67
N ASP A 163 -4.55 -11.30 8.76
CA ASP A 163 -5.62 -10.55 9.44
C ASP A 163 -5.15 -9.21 10.02
N LYS A 164 -3.85 -9.08 10.30
CA LYS A 164 -3.25 -7.83 10.78
C LYS A 164 -2.76 -6.92 9.66
N VAL A 165 -2.60 -7.45 8.45
CA VAL A 165 -1.94 -6.75 7.35
C VAL A 165 -2.92 -5.87 6.58
N LEU A 166 -2.56 -4.60 6.38
CA LEU A 166 -3.35 -3.61 5.67
C LEU A 166 -2.56 -3.01 4.49
N CYS A 167 -3.25 -2.76 3.39
CA CYS A 167 -2.66 -2.21 2.17
C CYS A 167 -2.94 -0.71 2.05
N CYS A 168 -1.92 0.12 2.25
CA CYS A 168 -2.05 1.57 2.10
C CYS A 168 -2.43 1.99 0.68
N ALA A 169 -1.89 1.31 -0.35
CA ALA A 169 -2.25 1.57 -1.75
C ALA A 169 -3.75 1.35 -2.02
N ASN A 170 -4.33 0.27 -1.48
CA ASN A 170 -5.76 0.01 -1.63
C ASN A 170 -6.61 1.10 -0.97
N GLU A 171 -6.20 1.58 0.19
CA GLU A 171 -6.91 2.67 0.88
C GLU A 171 -6.76 4.00 0.14
N PHE A 172 -5.59 4.28 -0.43
CA PHE A 172 -5.40 5.45 -1.28
C PHE A 172 -6.27 5.37 -2.55
N VAL A 173 -6.32 4.24 -3.23
CA VAL A 173 -7.20 4.03 -4.38
C VAL A 173 -8.67 4.17 -3.98
N ARG A 174 -9.08 3.62 -2.83
CA ARG A 174 -10.45 3.80 -2.30
C ARG A 174 -10.77 5.28 -2.08
N TYR A 175 -9.88 6.02 -1.45
CA TYR A 175 -10.02 7.46 -1.24
C TYR A 175 -10.15 8.22 -2.56
N THR A 176 -9.28 7.94 -3.53
CA THR A 176 -9.33 8.62 -4.84
C THR A 176 -10.57 8.24 -5.65
N HIS A 177 -11.09 7.00 -5.52
CA HIS A 177 -12.33 6.58 -6.17
C HIS A 177 -13.57 7.37 -5.74
N GLU A 178 -13.55 8.00 -4.58
CA GLU A 178 -14.62 8.91 -4.14
C GLU A 178 -14.74 10.14 -5.06
N VAL A 179 -13.64 10.51 -5.73
CA VAL A 179 -13.56 11.64 -6.65
C VAL A 179 -13.11 11.25 -8.07
N ARG A 180 -12.35 10.18 -8.21
CA ARG A 180 -11.74 9.67 -9.45
C ARG A 180 -11.94 8.16 -9.59
N PRO A 181 -13.14 7.67 -9.94
CA PRO A 181 -13.44 6.24 -10.02
C PRO A 181 -12.71 5.50 -11.16
N ASP A 182 -12.00 6.22 -12.01
CA ASP A 182 -11.14 5.69 -13.06
C ASP A 182 -9.74 5.28 -12.56
N VAL A 183 -9.34 5.71 -11.38
CA VAL A 183 -8.07 5.33 -10.76
C VAL A 183 -8.21 3.95 -10.12
N VAL A 184 -7.50 2.97 -10.67
CA VAL A 184 -7.54 1.56 -10.20
C VAL A 184 -6.21 1.11 -9.60
N HIS A 185 -5.16 1.88 -9.79
CA HIS A 185 -3.82 1.64 -9.28
C HIS A 185 -3.08 2.97 -9.14
N ALA A 186 -2.27 3.10 -8.09
CA ALA A 186 -1.40 4.24 -7.87
C ALA A 186 -0.14 3.81 -7.12
N SER A 187 1.01 4.36 -7.49
CA SER A 187 2.28 4.15 -6.79
C SER A 187 2.34 4.98 -5.50
N LEU A 188 3.30 4.65 -4.62
CA LEU A 188 3.58 5.48 -3.45
C LEU A 188 3.96 6.92 -3.85
N THR A 189 4.73 7.06 -4.93
CA THR A 189 5.08 8.39 -5.49
C THR A 189 3.83 9.18 -5.90
N ASP A 190 2.84 8.54 -6.52
CA ASP A 190 1.59 9.19 -6.90
C ASP A 190 0.80 9.64 -5.66
N ALA A 191 0.75 8.81 -4.61
CA ALA A 191 0.05 9.13 -3.38
C ALA A 191 0.73 10.28 -2.62
N MET A 192 2.05 10.24 -2.51
CA MET A 192 2.82 11.32 -1.88
C MET A 192 2.67 12.64 -2.64
N ALA A 193 2.74 12.62 -3.97
CA ALA A 193 2.50 13.80 -4.81
C ALA A 193 1.06 14.32 -4.67
N CYS A 194 0.07 13.44 -4.61
CA CYS A 194 -1.34 13.80 -4.41
C CYS A 194 -1.58 14.56 -3.11
N PHE A 195 -0.87 14.19 -2.04
CA PHE A 195 -1.00 14.80 -0.72
C PHE A 195 0.09 15.84 -0.42
N GLU A 196 0.92 16.21 -1.40
CA GLU A 196 2.02 17.17 -1.25
C GLU A 196 3.00 16.78 -0.12
N ILE A 197 3.25 15.47 0.02
CA ILE A 197 4.17 14.93 1.04
C ILE A 197 5.58 14.88 0.47
N GLU A 198 6.54 15.47 1.18
CA GLU A 198 7.96 15.40 0.83
C GLU A 198 8.60 14.08 1.30
N TRP A 199 9.53 13.56 0.48
CA TRP A 199 10.30 12.37 0.81
C TRP A 199 11.28 12.63 1.96
N GLU A 200 11.36 11.70 2.88
CA GLU A 200 12.45 11.61 3.87
C GLU A 200 13.44 10.54 3.41
N GLY A 201 14.53 10.96 2.77
CA GLY A 201 15.52 10.06 2.19
C GLY A 201 15.37 9.85 0.68
N VAL A 202 15.96 8.78 0.18
CA VAL A 202 15.99 8.45 -1.25
C VAL A 202 14.84 7.51 -1.56
N PRO A 203 13.93 7.85 -2.49
CA PRO A 203 12.89 6.93 -2.98
C PRO A 203 13.49 5.60 -3.43
N HIS A 204 12.76 4.52 -3.22
CA HIS A 204 13.21 3.14 -3.44
C HIS A 204 14.35 2.70 -2.50
N SER A 205 14.38 3.28 -1.29
CA SER A 205 15.00 2.64 -0.15
C SER A 205 13.91 2.23 0.84
N SER A 206 14.02 1.04 1.41
CA SER A 206 12.97 0.52 2.29
C SER A 206 12.61 1.48 3.44
N ILE A 207 13.58 2.24 3.98
CA ILE A 207 13.31 3.24 5.01
C ILE A 207 12.50 4.43 4.49
N ALA A 208 12.84 5.00 3.33
CA ALA A 208 12.12 6.14 2.77
C ALA A 208 10.70 5.73 2.36
N ASP A 209 10.54 4.55 1.76
CA ASP A 209 9.25 4.04 1.32
C ASP A 209 8.35 3.69 2.53
N THR A 210 8.90 3.11 3.60
CA THR A 210 8.19 2.88 4.86
C THR A 210 7.69 4.18 5.50
N LEU A 211 8.55 5.20 5.60
CA LEU A 211 8.18 6.51 6.14
C LEU A 211 7.17 7.24 5.25
N GLY A 212 7.32 7.15 3.93
CA GLY A 212 6.35 7.67 2.96
C GLY A 212 4.99 7.02 3.11
N CYS A 213 4.94 5.69 3.19
CA CYS A 213 3.72 4.92 3.44
C CYS A 213 3.02 5.37 4.73
N ARG A 214 3.76 5.53 5.84
CA ARG A 214 3.23 6.02 7.12
C ARG A 214 2.60 7.41 6.98
N LYS A 215 3.27 8.35 6.32
CA LYS A 215 2.72 9.70 6.10
C LYS A 215 1.46 9.70 5.26
N VAL A 216 1.42 8.91 4.17
CA VAL A 216 0.22 8.73 3.35
C VAL A 216 -0.93 8.17 4.19
N TRP A 217 -0.66 7.17 5.03
CA TRP A 217 -1.65 6.58 5.93
C TRP A 217 -2.22 7.59 6.94
N GLU A 218 -1.38 8.46 7.50
CA GLU A 218 -1.82 9.52 8.43
C GLU A 218 -2.75 10.55 7.77
N VAL A 219 -2.55 10.85 6.48
CA VAL A 219 -3.47 11.73 5.73
C VAL A 219 -4.79 11.04 5.42
N LEU A 220 -4.74 9.75 5.05
CA LEU A 220 -5.95 8.95 4.79
C LEU A 220 -6.81 8.75 6.04
N PHE A 221 -6.17 8.63 7.21
CA PHE A 221 -6.81 8.29 8.49
C PHE A 221 -6.37 9.25 9.61
N PRO A 222 -6.76 10.52 9.57
CA PRO A 222 -6.28 11.53 10.52
C PRO A 222 -6.65 11.25 11.99
N ASN A 223 -7.64 10.40 12.23
CA ASN A 223 -8.08 9.97 13.57
C ASN A 223 -7.70 8.51 13.88
N TYR A 224 -6.71 7.95 13.15
CA TYR A 224 -6.31 6.55 13.31
C TYR A 224 -5.75 6.25 14.69
N TYR A 225 -5.02 7.20 15.25
CA TYR A 225 -4.38 7.05 16.55
C TYR A 225 -5.17 7.72 17.69
N PHE A 226 -4.93 7.27 18.91
CA PHE A 226 -5.30 8.03 20.11
C PHE A 226 -4.59 9.38 20.11
N ASN A 227 -5.30 10.41 20.54
CA ASN A 227 -4.70 11.71 20.85
C ASN A 227 -4.11 11.68 22.26
#